data_0d67c5c6b466836cf98b78eaf8ca34dd
#
_entry.id   0d67c5c6b466836cf98b78eaf8ca34dd
#
_cell.length_a   1.000
_cell.length_b   1.000
_cell.length_c   1.000
_cell.angle_alpha   90.00
_cell.angle_beta   90.00
_cell.angle_gamma   90.00
#
_symmetry.space_group_name_H-M   'P 1'
#
loop_
_entity.id
_entity.type
_entity.pdbx_description
1 polymer ?
#
loop_
_entity_poly.entity_id
_entity_poly.type
_entity_poly.pdbx_seq_one_letter_code
_entity_poly.pdbx_strand_id
1 'polypeptide(L)'
;MERSAGGVVVRIVAAAPRVLLIRDPYRKWGLPKGHLEGGEKEADAALREVREETGLRELILGPDLGEIDWTFRLRGRRIHKFCRFYLMNSPRGETRPQVTEGITECRWLHLEEAVDLVGYENARGVILQAAERIRVPEVEGGLPWRRLSDQGPAPGGGV
;
A
#
# COMPACT_ATOMS: atom_id res chain seq x y z
N MET A 1 7.37 -19.75 -10.69
CA MET A 1 7.23 -18.93 -9.48
C MET A 1 7.72 -17.51 -9.74
N GLU A 2 6.90 -16.53 -9.46
CA GLU A 2 7.26 -15.13 -9.69
C GLU A 2 7.24 -14.36 -8.39
N ARG A 3 8.24 -13.52 -8.18
CA ARG A 3 8.34 -12.71 -6.99
C ARG A 3 8.20 -11.23 -7.31
N SER A 4 7.39 -10.58 -6.49
CA SER A 4 7.12 -9.14 -6.59
C SER A 4 7.27 -8.51 -5.21
N ALA A 5 7.33 -7.21 -5.19
CA ALA A 5 7.31 -6.44 -3.96
C ALA A 5 6.55 -5.15 -4.18
N GLY A 6 5.97 -4.64 -3.12
CA GLY A 6 5.19 -3.42 -3.21
C GLY A 6 5.03 -2.75 -1.86
N GLY A 7 4.15 -1.78 -1.80
CA GLY A 7 3.98 -0.99 -0.61
C GLY A 7 2.55 -0.61 -0.29
N VAL A 8 2.28 -0.48 0.99
CA VAL A 8 1.14 0.26 1.48
C VAL A 8 1.67 1.65 1.80
N VAL A 9 1.33 2.60 0.96
CA VAL A 9 1.86 3.96 1.03
C VAL A 9 0.90 4.83 1.83
N VAL A 10 1.41 5.45 2.87
CA VAL A 10 0.60 6.22 3.82
C VAL A 10 1.07 7.66 3.87
N ARG A 11 0.13 8.57 4.01
CA ARG A 11 0.37 10.00 4.23
C ARG A 11 -0.54 10.46 5.34
N ILE A 12 -0.01 11.19 6.29
CA ILE A 12 -0.83 11.80 7.33
C ILE A 12 -1.30 13.16 6.85
N VAL A 13 -2.61 13.33 6.77
CA VAL A 13 -3.22 14.59 6.32
C VAL A 13 -4.23 15.01 7.39
N ALA A 14 -4.05 16.20 7.95
CA ALA A 14 -4.91 16.70 9.02
C ALA A 14 -5.06 15.68 10.17
N ALA A 15 -3.94 15.12 10.58
CA ALA A 15 -3.84 14.13 11.67
C ALA A 15 -4.54 12.79 11.39
N ALA A 16 -4.90 12.52 10.13
CA ALA A 16 -5.51 11.26 9.75
C ALA A 16 -4.70 10.56 8.65
N PRO A 17 -4.56 9.23 8.72
CA PRO A 17 -3.82 8.50 7.70
C PRO A 17 -4.64 8.37 6.40
N ARG A 18 -3.96 8.58 5.30
CA ARG A 18 -4.48 8.29 3.96
C ARG A 18 -3.63 7.19 3.35
N VAL A 19 -4.27 6.30 2.64
CA VAL A 19 -3.61 5.19 1.94
C VAL A 19 -3.74 5.40 0.44
N LEU A 20 -2.67 5.15 -0.28
CA LEU A 20 -2.67 5.30 -1.72
C LEU A 20 -3.07 3.99 -2.40
N LEU A 21 -4.11 4.05 -3.21
CA LEU A 21 -4.47 2.95 -4.10
C LEU A 21 -4.24 3.38 -5.54
N ILE A 22 -3.95 2.40 -6.38
CA ILE A 22 -3.82 2.59 -7.83
C ILE A 22 -4.96 1.87 -8.54
N ARG A 23 -5.40 2.44 -9.65
CA ARG A 23 -6.35 1.79 -10.55
C ARG A 23 -5.55 1.00 -11.57
N ASP A 24 -5.62 -0.31 -11.49
CA ASP A 24 -4.75 -1.19 -12.25
C ASP A 24 -5.29 -1.48 -13.67
N PRO A 25 -4.55 -2.22 -14.51
CA PRO A 25 -4.99 -2.55 -15.87
C PRO A 25 -6.30 -3.34 -15.95
N TYR A 26 -6.69 -3.99 -14.86
CA TYR A 26 -7.94 -4.76 -14.80
C TYR A 26 -9.11 -3.91 -14.29
N ARG A 27 -8.90 -2.59 -14.17
CA ARG A 27 -9.89 -1.64 -13.67
C ARG A 27 -10.29 -1.90 -12.22
N LYS A 28 -9.36 -2.41 -11.44
CA LYS A 28 -9.55 -2.62 -10.01
C LYS A 28 -8.61 -1.74 -9.23
N TRP A 29 -9.02 -1.41 -8.02
CA TRP A 29 -8.16 -0.69 -7.10
C TRP A 29 -7.27 -1.66 -6.36
N GLY A 30 -5.98 -1.37 -6.34
CA GLY A 30 -4.99 -2.25 -5.73
C GLY A 30 -3.84 -1.46 -5.13
N LEU A 31 -2.88 -2.20 -4.61
CA LEU A 31 -1.65 -1.63 -4.05
C LEU A 31 -0.57 -1.60 -5.12
N PRO A 32 0.27 -0.56 -5.13
CA PRO A 32 1.39 -0.51 -6.07
C PRO A 32 2.41 -1.61 -5.77
N LYS A 33 2.83 -2.31 -6.81
CA LYS A 33 3.76 -3.43 -6.71
C LYS A 33 4.31 -3.80 -8.09
N GLY A 34 5.36 -4.58 -8.10
CA GLY A 34 5.88 -5.13 -9.36
C GLY A 34 6.98 -6.14 -9.13
N HIS A 35 7.48 -6.71 -10.22
CA HIS A 35 8.43 -7.80 -10.21
C HIS A 35 9.82 -7.35 -9.72
N LEU A 36 10.51 -8.24 -9.02
CA LEU A 36 11.91 -8.05 -8.68
C LEU A 36 12.76 -8.18 -9.95
N GLU A 37 13.75 -7.34 -10.05
CA GLU A 37 14.80 -7.49 -11.06
C GLU A 37 15.92 -8.37 -10.52
N GLY A 38 16.68 -8.97 -11.41
CA GLY A 38 17.72 -9.93 -11.01
C GLY A 38 18.66 -9.36 -9.97
N GLY A 39 18.83 -10.05 -8.87
CA GLY A 39 19.72 -9.64 -7.79
C GLY A 39 19.19 -8.55 -6.88
N GLU A 40 18.00 -8.04 -7.13
CA GLU A 40 17.40 -6.97 -6.35
C GLU A 40 16.83 -7.49 -5.04
N LYS A 41 17.03 -6.74 -3.97
CA LYS A 41 16.40 -7.05 -2.68
C LYS A 41 14.93 -6.66 -2.71
N GLU A 42 14.11 -7.39 -1.99
CA GLU A 42 12.66 -7.14 -1.96
C GLU A 42 12.32 -5.71 -1.55
N ALA A 43 12.98 -5.18 -0.53
CA ALA A 43 12.73 -3.81 -0.08
C ALA A 43 13.08 -2.78 -1.15
N ASP A 44 14.18 -2.99 -1.86
CA ASP A 44 14.60 -2.08 -2.94
C ASP A 44 13.63 -2.16 -4.12
N ALA A 45 13.18 -3.36 -4.45
CA ALA A 45 12.18 -3.56 -5.49
C ALA A 45 10.86 -2.87 -5.12
N ALA A 46 10.45 -2.98 -3.87
CA ALA A 46 9.24 -2.35 -3.39
C ALA A 46 9.31 -0.82 -3.56
N LEU A 47 10.39 -0.21 -3.15
CA LEU A 47 10.58 1.24 -3.30
C LEU A 47 10.60 1.64 -4.77
N ARG A 48 11.31 0.90 -5.60
CA ARG A 48 11.42 1.19 -7.03
C ARG A 48 10.05 1.09 -7.71
N GLU A 49 9.34 0.01 -7.48
CA GLU A 49 8.03 -0.21 -8.10
C GLU A 49 7.00 0.82 -7.66
N VAL A 50 6.99 1.17 -6.38
CA VAL A 50 6.08 2.20 -5.90
C VAL A 50 6.40 3.55 -6.57
N ARG A 51 7.68 3.90 -6.67
CA ARG A 51 8.07 5.14 -7.36
C ARG A 51 7.63 5.13 -8.82
N GLU A 52 7.84 4.02 -9.50
CA GLU A 52 7.47 3.90 -10.92
C GLU A 52 5.96 3.98 -11.12
N GLU A 53 5.19 3.24 -10.34
CA GLU A 53 3.74 3.17 -10.54
C GLU A 53 3.00 4.42 -10.09
N THR A 54 3.51 5.11 -9.08
CA THR A 54 2.80 6.25 -8.46
C THR A 54 3.42 7.60 -8.75
N GLY A 55 4.67 7.64 -9.20
CA GLY A 55 5.39 8.89 -9.40
C GLY A 55 5.91 9.54 -8.13
N LEU A 56 5.64 8.98 -6.98
CA LEU A 56 6.15 9.52 -5.72
C LEU A 56 7.63 9.28 -5.62
N ARG A 57 8.39 10.30 -5.26
CA ARG A 57 9.85 10.22 -5.16
C ARG A 57 10.33 10.02 -3.73
N GLU A 58 9.71 10.74 -2.80
CA GLU A 58 10.06 10.65 -1.39
C GLU A 58 9.25 9.55 -0.73
N LEU A 59 9.91 8.44 -0.46
CA LEU A 59 9.31 7.32 0.24
C LEU A 59 10.23 6.92 1.38
N ILE A 60 9.66 6.81 2.56
CA ILE A 60 10.38 6.35 3.74
C ILE A 60 9.95 4.91 4.00
N LEU A 61 10.90 3.99 3.91
CA LEU A 61 10.62 2.58 4.12
C LEU A 61 10.28 2.30 5.57
N GLY A 62 9.21 1.59 5.79
CA GLY A 62 8.78 1.15 7.10
C GLY A 62 8.85 -0.35 7.26
N PRO A 63 8.11 -0.91 8.20
CA PRO A 63 8.17 -2.34 8.49
C PRO A 63 7.64 -3.22 7.37
N ASP A 64 8.18 -4.41 7.32
CA ASP A 64 7.74 -5.51 6.47
C ASP A 64 6.34 -5.95 6.95
N LEU A 65 5.38 -5.99 6.04
CA LEU A 65 3.99 -6.37 6.32
C LEU A 65 3.70 -7.83 6.00
N GLY A 66 4.72 -8.56 5.54
CA GLY A 66 4.56 -9.95 5.18
C GLY A 66 4.37 -10.17 3.69
N GLU A 67 4.17 -11.41 3.36
CA GLU A 67 4.07 -11.86 1.98
C GLU A 67 2.70 -12.46 1.74
N ILE A 68 2.12 -12.15 0.58
CA ILE A 68 0.91 -12.81 0.10
C ILE A 68 1.26 -13.61 -1.13
N ASP A 69 0.47 -14.60 -1.43
CA ASP A 69 0.67 -15.39 -2.63
C ASP A 69 -0.68 -15.74 -3.26
N TRP A 70 -0.66 -16.01 -4.56
CA TRP A 70 -1.83 -16.46 -5.28
C TRP A 70 -1.40 -17.22 -6.53
N THR A 71 -2.31 -18.01 -7.06
CA THR A 71 -2.09 -18.78 -8.27
C THR A 71 -3.06 -18.35 -9.35
N PHE A 72 -2.58 -18.25 -10.56
CA PHE A 72 -3.44 -17.97 -11.71
C PHE A 72 -2.97 -18.80 -12.91
N ARG A 73 -3.83 -18.88 -13.92
CA ARG A 73 -3.50 -19.58 -15.17
C ARG A 73 -3.21 -18.58 -16.27
N LEU A 74 -2.12 -18.82 -16.97
CA LEU A 74 -1.76 -18.05 -18.15
C LEU A 74 -1.37 -19.03 -19.24
N ARG A 75 -2.11 -19.00 -20.36
CA ARG A 75 -1.87 -19.88 -21.50
C ARG A 75 -1.80 -21.37 -21.09
N GLY A 76 -2.73 -21.77 -20.24
CA GLY A 76 -2.80 -23.16 -19.77
C GLY A 76 -1.79 -23.51 -18.70
N ARG A 77 -0.89 -22.61 -18.35
CA ARG A 77 0.12 -22.87 -17.31
C ARG A 77 -0.33 -22.25 -15.98
N ARG A 78 -0.07 -22.97 -14.92
CA ARG A 78 -0.34 -22.52 -13.57
C ARG A 78 0.86 -21.70 -13.08
N ILE A 79 0.61 -20.46 -12.72
CA ILE A 79 1.66 -19.56 -12.25
C ILE A 79 1.38 -19.20 -10.79
N HIS A 80 2.38 -19.39 -9.94
CA HIS A 80 2.30 -19.04 -8.54
C HIS A 80 3.09 -17.75 -8.33
N LYS A 81 2.42 -16.72 -7.82
CA LYS A 81 3.02 -15.43 -7.53
C LYS A 81 3.12 -15.19 -6.04
N PHE A 82 4.20 -14.56 -5.65
CA PHE A 82 4.45 -14.09 -4.28
C PHE A 82 4.70 -12.60 -4.31
N CYS A 83 4.16 -11.89 -3.36
CA CYS A 83 4.42 -10.46 -3.25
C CYS A 83 4.62 -10.07 -1.78
N ARG A 84 5.76 -9.45 -1.49
CA ARG A 84 6.04 -8.91 -0.17
C ARG A 84 5.73 -7.44 -0.15
N PHE A 85 5.03 -7.01 0.90
CA PHE A 85 4.65 -5.61 1.06
C PHE A 85 5.34 -4.97 2.25
N TYR A 86 5.62 -3.70 2.09
CA TYR A 86 6.21 -2.87 3.15
C TYR A 86 5.32 -1.66 3.40
N LEU A 87 5.23 -1.25 4.65
CA LEU A 87 4.62 0.03 4.97
C LEU A 87 5.58 1.13 4.56
N MET A 88 5.08 2.16 3.87
CA MET A 88 5.89 3.28 3.42
C MET A 88 5.21 4.58 3.78
N ASN A 89 6.01 5.56 4.18
CA ASN A 89 5.49 6.90 4.40
C ASN A 89 5.88 7.80 3.23
N SER A 90 4.90 8.51 2.67
CA SER A 90 5.10 9.49 1.63
C SER A 90 4.64 10.85 2.16
N PRO A 91 5.56 11.65 2.74
CA PRO A 91 5.17 12.88 3.42
C PRO A 91 4.66 13.95 2.47
N ARG A 92 5.07 13.92 1.21
CA ARG A 92 4.73 14.96 0.24
C ARG A 92 4.87 14.44 -1.18
N GLY A 93 4.44 15.25 -2.13
CA GLY A 93 4.58 14.98 -3.55
C GLY A 93 3.27 14.64 -4.21
N GLU A 94 3.18 14.93 -5.49
CA GLU A 94 2.02 14.61 -6.30
C GLU A 94 2.20 13.26 -6.96
N THR A 95 1.09 12.55 -7.11
CA THR A 95 1.10 11.28 -7.81
C THR A 95 1.08 11.49 -9.32
N ARG A 96 1.68 10.55 -10.03
CA ARG A 96 1.68 10.50 -11.48
C ARG A 96 1.54 9.05 -11.90
N PRO A 97 0.33 8.60 -12.26
CA PRO A 97 0.11 7.21 -12.64
C PRO A 97 0.98 6.79 -13.82
N GLN A 98 1.49 5.56 -13.75
CA GLN A 98 2.30 4.98 -14.82
C GLN A 98 1.39 4.45 -15.94
N VAL A 99 0.91 5.37 -16.80
CA VAL A 99 -0.06 5.02 -17.84
C VAL A 99 0.46 4.01 -18.85
N THR A 100 1.77 3.96 -19.08
CA THR A 100 2.38 3.00 -19.98
C THR A 100 2.23 1.56 -19.48
N GLU A 101 2.02 1.37 -18.18
CA GLU A 101 1.78 0.06 -17.58
C GLU A 101 0.30 -0.17 -17.26
N GLY A 102 -0.57 0.68 -17.80
CA GLY A 102 -2.01 0.51 -17.65
C GLY A 102 -2.59 1.03 -16.35
N ILE A 103 -1.82 1.76 -15.58
CA ILE A 103 -2.30 2.40 -14.36
C ILE A 103 -2.92 3.74 -14.73
N THR A 104 -4.20 3.88 -14.46
CA THR A 104 -4.95 5.05 -14.94
C THR A 104 -5.16 6.11 -13.87
N GLU A 105 -5.08 5.74 -12.62
CA GLU A 105 -5.35 6.68 -11.52
C GLU A 105 -4.61 6.27 -10.26
N CYS A 106 -4.20 7.26 -9.46
CA CYS A 106 -3.74 7.08 -8.10
C CYS A 106 -4.68 7.89 -7.20
N ARG A 107 -5.09 7.32 -6.09
CA ARG A 107 -6.04 8.01 -5.20
C ARG A 107 -5.65 7.81 -3.75
N TRP A 108 -5.59 8.92 -3.02
CA TRP A 108 -5.42 8.92 -1.58
C TRP A 108 -6.78 8.75 -0.93
N LEU A 109 -6.92 7.77 -0.08
CA LEU A 109 -8.19 7.44 0.58
C LEU A 109 -8.00 7.34 2.08
N HIS A 110 -9.03 7.65 2.83
CA HIS A 110 -9.05 7.30 4.23
C HIS A 110 -8.88 5.79 4.35
N LEU A 111 -8.31 5.34 5.45
CA LEU A 111 -8.02 3.92 5.63
C LEU A 111 -9.26 3.04 5.43
N GLU A 112 -10.37 3.45 5.99
CA GLU A 112 -11.62 2.70 5.89
C GLU A 112 -12.13 2.63 4.45
N GLU A 113 -12.03 3.73 3.72
CA GLU A 113 -12.39 3.77 2.30
C GLU A 113 -11.50 2.84 1.48
N ALA A 114 -10.20 2.83 1.79
CA ALA A 114 -9.26 1.97 1.08
C ALA A 114 -9.58 0.49 1.30
N VAL A 115 -9.91 0.11 2.53
CA VAL A 115 -10.30 -1.25 2.87
C VAL A 115 -11.54 -1.67 2.08
N ASP A 116 -12.50 -0.77 1.96
CA ASP A 116 -13.75 -1.05 1.24
C ASP A 116 -13.54 -1.10 -0.27
N LEU A 117 -12.72 -0.21 -0.80
CA LEU A 117 -12.58 -0.03 -2.24
C LEU A 117 -11.63 -1.02 -2.90
N VAL A 118 -10.62 -1.49 -2.17
CA VAL A 118 -9.61 -2.39 -2.75
C VAL A 118 -10.28 -3.64 -3.33
N GLY A 119 -9.89 -3.99 -4.54
CA GLY A 119 -10.56 -5.03 -5.32
C GLY A 119 -10.01 -6.45 -5.13
N TYR A 120 -9.10 -6.63 -4.18
CA TYR A 120 -8.43 -7.93 -3.96
C TYR A 120 -8.44 -8.25 -2.47
N GLU A 121 -8.97 -9.43 -2.12
CA GLU A 121 -9.06 -9.83 -0.72
C GLU A 121 -7.69 -9.93 -0.03
N ASN A 122 -6.69 -10.46 -0.74
CA ASN A 122 -5.36 -10.55 -0.17
C ASN A 122 -4.74 -9.17 0.08
N ALA A 123 -4.98 -8.21 -0.80
CA ALA A 123 -4.52 -6.84 -0.61
C ALA A 123 -5.24 -6.17 0.56
N ARG A 124 -6.53 -6.46 0.73
CA ARG A 124 -7.29 -5.95 1.88
C ARG A 124 -6.66 -6.39 3.19
N GLY A 125 -6.25 -7.65 3.26
CA GLY A 125 -5.55 -8.17 4.43
C GLY A 125 -4.25 -7.44 4.72
N VAL A 126 -3.50 -7.08 3.69
CA VAL A 126 -2.26 -6.31 3.85
C VAL A 126 -2.54 -4.91 4.39
N ILE A 127 -3.58 -4.26 3.89
CA ILE A 127 -3.96 -2.92 4.38
C ILE A 127 -4.35 -3.00 5.87
N LEU A 128 -5.07 -4.04 6.26
CA LEU A 128 -5.44 -4.24 7.66
C LEU A 128 -4.20 -4.49 8.53
N GLN A 129 -3.21 -5.22 8.03
CA GLN A 129 -1.93 -5.38 8.71
C GLN A 129 -1.21 -4.04 8.87
N ALA A 130 -1.26 -3.22 7.83
CA ALA A 130 -0.66 -1.90 7.88
C ALA A 130 -1.32 -1.03 8.96
N ALA A 131 -2.63 -1.12 9.10
CA ALA A 131 -3.37 -0.34 10.08
C ALA A 131 -2.85 -0.55 11.50
N GLU A 132 -2.40 -1.75 11.83
CA GLU A 132 -1.82 -2.07 13.13
C GLU A 132 -0.46 -1.39 13.36
N ARG A 133 0.18 -0.94 12.31
CA ARG A 133 1.52 -0.36 12.35
C ARG A 133 1.55 1.14 12.08
N ILE A 134 0.44 1.72 11.64
CA ILE A 134 0.38 3.14 11.32
C ILE A 134 0.37 3.95 12.61
N ARG A 135 1.19 5.01 12.64
CA ARG A 135 1.27 5.95 13.74
C ARG A 135 0.77 7.30 13.27
N VAL A 136 -0.08 7.92 14.09
CA VAL A 136 -0.54 9.29 13.84
C VAL A 136 -0.04 10.21 14.93
N PRO A 137 0.35 11.46 14.57
CA PRO A 137 0.79 12.41 15.59
C PRO A 137 -0.36 12.78 16.50
N GLU A 138 -0.06 12.91 17.79
CA GLU A 138 -1.01 13.45 18.74
C GLU A 138 -1.26 14.93 18.44
N VAL A 139 -2.50 15.32 18.56
CA VAL A 139 -2.87 16.72 18.45
C VAL A 139 -2.64 17.37 19.82
N GLU A 140 -2.07 18.55 19.85
CA GLU A 140 -1.87 19.33 21.08
C GLU A 140 -0.85 18.79 22.08
N GLY A 141 0.43 18.93 21.74
CA GLY A 141 1.53 18.74 22.69
C GLY A 141 1.57 17.43 23.42
N GLY A 142 0.78 16.49 22.97
CA GLY A 142 0.79 15.17 23.55
C GLY A 142 1.92 14.34 23.02
N LEU A 143 1.71 13.05 23.04
CA LEU A 143 2.67 12.11 22.50
C LEU A 143 2.81 12.34 21.00
N PRO A 144 4.02 12.21 20.45
CA PRO A 144 4.22 12.47 19.03
C PRO A 144 3.42 11.52 18.14
N TRP A 145 3.25 10.28 18.55
CA TRP A 145 2.59 9.27 17.73
C TRP A 145 1.86 8.24 18.58
N ARG A 146 0.76 7.73 18.03
CA ARG A 146 0.11 6.54 18.55
C ARG A 146 -0.37 5.69 17.39
N ARG A 147 -0.58 4.40 17.63
CA ARG A 147 -1.08 3.50 16.60
C ARG A 147 -2.53 3.82 16.31
N LEU A 148 -2.94 3.65 15.04
CA LEU A 148 -4.33 3.83 14.66
C LEU A 148 -5.24 2.87 15.43
N SER A 149 -4.82 1.63 15.59
CA SER A 149 -5.57 0.61 16.31
C SER A 149 -5.80 0.96 17.78
N ASP A 150 -4.93 1.78 18.37
CA ASP A 150 -5.05 2.18 19.77
C ASP A 150 -6.11 3.26 19.99
N GLN A 151 -6.65 3.81 18.93
CA GLN A 151 -7.70 4.81 19.03
C GLN A 151 -9.03 4.22 19.47
N GLY A 152 -9.16 2.91 19.33
CA GLY A 152 -10.40 2.25 19.67
C GLY A 152 -11.53 2.63 18.73
N PRO A 153 -12.72 2.11 18.99
CA PRO A 153 -13.89 2.46 18.17
C PRO A 153 -14.23 3.92 18.36
N ALA A 154 -14.72 4.53 17.29
CA ALA A 154 -15.14 5.92 17.35
C ALA A 154 -16.28 6.07 18.34
N PRO A 155 -16.30 7.17 19.13
CA PRO A 155 -17.40 7.42 20.04
C PRO A 155 -18.73 7.44 19.29
N GLY A 156 -19.67 6.68 19.80
CA GLY A 156 -21.00 6.63 19.24
C GLY A 156 -21.13 5.88 17.95
N GLY A 157 -20.10 5.30 17.47
CA GLY A 157 -20.27 4.70 16.19
C GLY A 157 -19.47 3.48 15.90
N GLY A 158 -18.65 3.13 16.67
CA GLY A 158 -17.78 2.04 16.33
C GLY A 158 -17.33 2.10 14.87
N VAL A 159 -16.38 1.99 14.54
CA VAL A 159 -15.97 2.13 13.14
C VAL A 159 -15.81 0.76 12.48
#